data_d631c436e67978dcbf352e889ece520a
#
_entry.id   d631c436e67978dcbf352e889ece520a
#
_cell.length_a   1.000
_cell.length_b   1.000
_cell.length_c   1.000
_cell.angle_alpha   90.00
_cell.angle_beta   90.00
_cell.angle_gamma   90.00
#
_symmetry.space_group_name_H-M   'P 1'
#
loop_
_entity.id
_entity.type
_entity.pdbx_description
1 polymer ?
#
loop_
_entity_poly.entity_id
_entity_poly.type
_entity_poly.pdbx_seq_one_letter_code
_entity_poly.pdbx_strand_id
1 'polypeptide(L)'
;MKLSLKKALAALGVVACVAAPTFADTVVYSNAVSAGGAVAKTPVAKKSSVTGAPALVQFTAFANYDANPSAHPLTVRVRTQAGAPATGVVSAYGIGTCTLYYNSGYGNYGDYYVARIATNTGSNGGASFTVKFTP
;
A
#
# COMPACT_ATOMS: atom_id res chain seq x y z
N MET A 1 32.49 -37.55 -13.56
CA MET A 1 32.84 -36.66 -12.44
C MET A 1 32.79 -35.17 -12.75
N LYS A 2 33.36 -34.74 -13.86
CA LYS A 2 33.34 -33.31 -14.26
C LYS A 2 31.92 -32.75 -14.54
N LEU A 3 30.99 -33.62 -14.96
CA LEU A 3 29.57 -33.25 -15.22
C LEU A 3 28.76 -32.98 -13.94
N SER A 4 29.08 -33.61 -12.81
CA SER A 4 28.40 -33.42 -11.56
C SER A 4 28.76 -32.09 -10.90
N LEU A 5 29.98 -31.59 -11.08
CA LEU A 5 30.43 -30.30 -10.55
C LEU A 5 29.76 -29.13 -11.27
N LYS A 6 29.59 -29.23 -12.58
CA LYS A 6 28.87 -28.23 -13.38
C LYS A 6 27.39 -28.17 -13.06
N LYS A 7 26.76 -29.31 -12.79
CA LYS A 7 25.38 -29.39 -12.37
C LYS A 7 25.17 -28.83 -10.95
N ALA A 8 26.11 -29.06 -10.04
CA ALA A 8 26.05 -28.52 -8.69
C ALA A 8 26.20 -26.98 -8.68
N LEU A 9 27.08 -26.44 -9.52
CA LEU A 9 27.24 -24.98 -9.66
C LEU A 9 26.02 -24.31 -10.28
N ALA A 10 25.37 -24.94 -11.26
CA ALA A 10 24.14 -24.44 -11.84
C ALA A 10 22.98 -24.45 -10.83
N ALA A 11 22.86 -25.50 -10.01
CA ALA A 11 21.86 -25.60 -8.95
C ALA A 11 22.09 -24.54 -7.85
N LEU A 12 23.32 -24.25 -7.46
CA LEU A 12 23.65 -23.18 -6.51
C LEU A 12 23.30 -21.78 -7.05
N GLY A 13 23.54 -21.53 -8.33
CA GLY A 13 23.18 -20.27 -8.98
C GLY A 13 21.67 -20.02 -8.99
N VAL A 14 20.87 -21.07 -9.24
CA VAL A 14 19.40 -20.97 -9.23
C VAL A 14 18.87 -20.73 -7.82
N VAL A 15 19.42 -21.36 -6.79
CA VAL A 15 19.02 -21.15 -5.39
C VAL A 15 19.35 -19.74 -4.91
N ALA A 16 20.48 -19.17 -5.32
CA ALA A 16 20.85 -17.79 -4.98
C ALA A 16 19.88 -16.76 -5.60
N CYS A 17 19.37 -16.99 -6.81
CA CYS A 17 18.39 -16.11 -7.45
C CYS A 17 17.01 -16.18 -6.76
N VAL A 18 16.62 -17.32 -6.19
CA VAL A 18 15.32 -17.49 -5.49
C VAL A 18 15.33 -16.90 -4.08
N ALA A 19 16.50 -16.76 -3.47
CA ALA A 19 16.64 -16.24 -2.10
C ALA A 19 16.64 -14.71 -2.00
N ALA A 20 16.60 -13.98 -3.12
CA ALA A 20 16.53 -12.52 -3.11
C ALA A 20 15.12 -12.08 -2.63
N PRO A 21 15.01 -11.23 -1.59
CA PRO A 21 13.71 -10.71 -1.14
C PRO A 21 13.09 -9.86 -2.27
N THR A 22 11.94 -10.28 -2.74
CA THR A 22 11.15 -9.50 -3.69
C THR A 22 10.02 -8.81 -2.95
N PHE A 23 9.96 -7.48 -3.02
CA PHE A 23 8.80 -6.73 -2.56
C PHE A 23 7.71 -6.80 -3.62
N ALA A 24 6.46 -7.01 -3.19
CA ALA A 24 5.34 -7.00 -4.09
C ALA A 24 5.10 -5.59 -4.64
N ASP A 25 4.80 -5.49 -5.92
CA ASP A 25 4.40 -4.24 -6.58
C ASP A 25 2.99 -3.80 -6.17
N THR A 26 2.19 -4.77 -5.75
CA THR A 26 0.82 -4.57 -5.25
C THR A 26 0.65 -5.43 -4.02
N VAL A 27 0.10 -4.83 -2.96
CA VAL A 27 -0.20 -5.52 -1.71
C VAL A 27 -1.70 -5.50 -1.42
N VAL A 28 -2.20 -6.61 -0.89
CA VAL A 28 -3.57 -6.71 -0.36
C VAL A 28 -3.49 -6.63 1.15
N TYR A 29 -4.34 -5.80 1.75
CA TYR A 29 -4.31 -5.55 3.19
C TYR A 29 -5.71 -5.39 3.74
N SER A 30 -6.02 -6.12 4.79
CA SER A 30 -7.26 -6.02 5.54
C SER A 30 -6.99 -5.58 6.96
N ASN A 31 -7.74 -4.63 7.47
CA ASN A 31 -7.63 -4.18 8.85
C ASN A 31 -8.94 -3.52 9.32
N ALA A 32 -8.99 -3.31 10.62
CA ALA A 32 -10.00 -2.50 11.28
C ALA A 32 -9.31 -1.39 12.08
N VAL A 33 -9.88 -0.20 12.08
CA VAL A 33 -9.37 0.97 12.79
C VAL A 33 -10.43 1.54 13.71
N SER A 34 -10.01 2.05 14.85
CA SER A 34 -10.89 2.70 15.82
C SER A 34 -11.33 4.08 15.33
N ALA A 35 -12.33 4.66 15.98
CA ALA A 35 -12.77 6.03 15.76
C ALA A 35 -11.69 7.07 16.09
N GLY A 36 -11.95 8.33 15.75
CA GLY A 36 -11.19 9.48 16.23
C GLY A 36 -9.81 9.66 15.57
N GLY A 37 -9.65 9.27 14.32
CA GLY A 37 -8.42 9.48 13.56
C GLY A 37 -7.39 8.35 13.71
N ALA A 38 -7.80 7.18 14.18
CA ALA A 38 -6.93 6.01 14.23
C ALA A 38 -6.43 5.61 12.83
N VAL A 39 -5.22 5.11 12.76
CA VAL A 39 -4.47 4.90 11.52
C VAL A 39 -4.10 3.45 11.33
N ALA A 40 -4.30 2.95 10.11
CA ALA A 40 -3.70 1.71 9.61
C ALA A 40 -2.74 2.02 8.46
N LYS A 41 -1.69 1.20 8.33
CA LYS A 41 -0.72 1.28 7.24
C LYS A 41 -0.64 -0.06 6.54
N THR A 42 -0.66 -0.05 5.21
CA THR A 42 -0.41 -1.26 4.43
C THR A 42 1.03 -1.76 4.63
N PRO A 43 1.32 -3.01 4.28
CA PRO A 43 2.69 -3.44 4.03
C PRO A 43 3.36 -2.55 2.98
N VAL A 44 4.69 -2.55 2.97
CA VAL A 44 5.49 -1.83 1.99
C VAL A 44 5.31 -2.44 0.60
N ALA A 45 5.08 -1.61 -0.40
CA ALA A 45 5.04 -1.99 -1.79
C ALA A 45 6.08 -1.21 -2.60
N LYS A 46 6.68 -1.87 -3.60
CA LYS A 46 7.64 -1.27 -4.52
C LYS A 46 6.91 -0.65 -5.71
N LYS A 47 7.26 0.57 -6.07
CA LYS A 47 6.76 1.19 -7.29
C LYS A 47 7.43 0.58 -8.52
N SER A 48 6.66 -0.18 -9.28
CA SER A 48 7.10 -0.80 -10.54
C SER A 48 6.49 -0.17 -11.79
N SER A 49 5.53 0.75 -11.60
CA SER A 49 4.99 1.57 -12.67
C SER A 49 5.96 2.71 -13.04
N VAL A 50 5.72 3.36 -14.19
CA VAL A 50 6.54 4.48 -14.63
C VAL A 50 6.57 5.61 -13.59
N THR A 51 7.70 6.30 -13.49
CA THR A 51 7.84 7.49 -12.64
C THR A 51 6.73 8.49 -12.93
N GLY A 52 6.08 8.97 -11.87
CA GLY A 52 4.98 9.94 -11.95
C GLY A 52 3.59 9.34 -12.16
N ALA A 53 3.47 8.05 -12.48
CA ALA A 53 2.16 7.38 -12.49
C ALA A 53 1.55 7.42 -11.08
N PRO A 54 0.22 7.71 -10.95
CA PRO A 54 -0.42 7.80 -9.65
C PRO A 54 -0.43 6.49 -8.91
N ALA A 55 -0.49 6.56 -7.59
CA ALA A 55 -0.77 5.41 -6.75
C ALA A 55 -2.27 5.10 -6.72
N LEU A 56 -2.62 3.83 -6.60
CA LEU A 56 -3.99 3.36 -6.53
C LEU A 56 -4.23 2.63 -5.21
N VAL A 57 -5.29 3.02 -4.51
CA VAL A 57 -5.80 2.33 -3.33
C VAL A 57 -7.23 1.91 -3.64
N GLN A 58 -7.41 0.65 -3.96
CA GLN A 58 -8.70 0.07 -4.29
C GLN A 58 -9.30 -0.58 -3.06
N PHE A 59 -10.43 -0.05 -2.59
CA PHE A 59 -11.23 -0.69 -1.54
C PHE A 59 -12.09 -1.79 -2.17
N THR A 60 -11.84 -3.02 -1.78
CA THR A 60 -12.61 -4.21 -2.21
C THR A 60 -13.63 -4.62 -1.15
N ALA A 61 -13.42 -4.23 0.11
CA ALA A 61 -14.39 -4.27 1.19
C ALA A 61 -14.30 -2.96 1.98
N PHE A 62 -15.43 -2.45 2.46
CA PHE A 62 -15.50 -1.16 3.14
C PHE A 62 -16.68 -1.13 4.09
N ALA A 63 -16.44 -0.82 5.36
CA ALA A 63 -17.47 -0.53 6.33
C ALA A 63 -17.01 0.64 7.21
N ASN A 64 -17.79 1.69 7.26
CA ASN A 64 -17.59 2.84 8.14
C ASN A 64 -18.74 2.85 9.14
N TYR A 65 -18.43 2.65 10.40
CA TYR A 65 -19.39 2.51 11.49
C TYR A 65 -19.71 3.84 12.19
N ASP A 66 -19.26 4.96 11.61
CA ASP A 66 -19.66 6.29 12.09
C ASP A 66 -21.16 6.52 11.94
N ALA A 67 -21.75 7.27 12.86
CA ALA A 67 -23.17 7.64 12.79
C ALA A 67 -23.49 8.51 11.57
N ASN A 68 -22.49 9.25 11.05
CA ASN A 68 -22.60 10.06 9.84
C ASN A 68 -21.38 9.81 8.91
N PRO A 69 -21.33 8.66 8.21
CA PRO A 69 -20.19 8.29 7.38
C PRO A 69 -19.88 9.30 6.27
N SER A 70 -20.91 9.98 5.76
CA SER A 70 -20.73 10.99 4.70
C SER A 70 -19.99 12.23 5.19
N ALA A 71 -20.16 12.62 6.46
CA ALA A 71 -19.43 13.72 7.07
C ALA A 71 -18.04 13.30 7.56
N HIS A 72 -17.86 12.03 7.85
CA HIS A 72 -16.62 11.47 8.40
C HIS A 72 -16.08 10.32 7.55
N PRO A 73 -15.69 10.58 6.28
CA PRO A 73 -15.10 9.55 5.41
C PRO A 73 -13.76 9.06 5.96
N LEU A 74 -13.30 7.91 5.46
CA LEU A 74 -11.92 7.50 5.65
C LEU A 74 -11.01 8.43 4.85
N THR A 75 -9.82 8.67 5.35
CA THR A 75 -8.78 9.41 4.65
C THR A 75 -7.67 8.48 4.20
N VAL A 76 -7.17 8.70 2.99
CA VAL A 76 -6.12 7.90 2.38
C VAL A 76 -4.99 8.80 1.94
N ARG A 77 -3.76 8.42 2.25
CA ARG A 77 -2.53 9.09 1.82
C ARG A 77 -1.45 8.06 1.58
N VAL A 78 -0.63 8.28 0.58
CA VAL A 78 0.60 7.49 0.39
C VAL A 78 1.77 8.19 1.08
N ARG A 79 2.57 7.40 1.76
CA ARG A 79 3.81 7.84 2.42
C ARG A 79 4.98 7.03 1.91
N THR A 80 6.17 7.59 1.98
CA THR A 80 7.40 6.81 1.80
C THR A 80 7.53 5.77 2.90
N GLN A 81 8.36 4.77 2.69
CA GLN A 81 8.70 3.78 3.72
C GLN A 81 9.24 4.45 5.00
N ALA A 82 9.97 5.54 4.87
CA ALA A 82 10.49 6.32 6.00
C ALA A 82 9.43 7.19 6.69
N GLY A 83 8.22 7.30 6.13
CA GLY A 83 7.09 8.00 6.73
C GLY A 83 6.82 9.40 6.21
N ALA A 84 7.58 9.92 5.22
CA ALA A 84 7.31 11.22 4.61
C ALA A 84 6.02 11.19 3.76
N PRO A 85 5.17 12.24 3.79
CA PRO A 85 3.99 12.30 2.94
C PRO A 85 4.40 12.44 1.46
N ALA A 86 4.02 11.45 0.64
CA ALA A 86 4.35 11.41 -0.78
C ALA A 86 3.22 11.89 -1.68
N THR A 87 1.98 11.93 -1.17
CA THR A 87 0.79 12.43 -1.87
C THR A 87 -0.02 13.36 -0.99
N GLY A 88 -0.99 14.05 -1.56
CA GLY A 88 -2.08 14.67 -0.80
C GLY A 88 -2.97 13.62 -0.13
N VAL A 89 -3.97 14.09 0.61
CA VAL A 89 -4.99 13.26 1.25
C VAL A 89 -6.20 13.17 0.35
N VAL A 90 -6.77 11.97 0.21
CA VAL A 90 -8.01 11.70 -0.53
C VAL A 90 -9.01 11.08 0.44
N SER A 91 -10.29 11.42 0.30
CA SER A 91 -11.39 10.83 1.08
C SER A 91 -11.95 9.59 0.39
N ALA A 92 -12.24 8.55 1.17
CA ALA A 92 -12.87 7.32 0.71
C ALA A 92 -14.23 7.15 1.39
N TYR A 93 -15.27 6.96 0.58
CA TYR A 93 -16.66 6.87 1.01
C TYR A 93 -17.27 5.47 0.89
N GLY A 94 -16.57 4.54 0.25
CA GLY A 94 -17.07 3.20 0.01
C GLY A 94 -16.12 2.36 -0.84
N ILE A 95 -16.62 1.25 -1.34
CA ILE A 95 -15.92 0.40 -2.32
C ILE A 95 -15.62 1.24 -3.57
N GLY A 96 -14.40 1.10 -4.09
CA GLY A 96 -13.91 1.82 -5.26
C GLY A 96 -12.43 2.12 -5.17
N THR A 97 -11.92 2.85 -6.15
CA THR A 97 -10.50 3.16 -6.27
C THR A 97 -10.24 4.62 -5.96
N CYS A 98 -9.35 4.88 -5.00
CA CYS A 98 -8.76 6.19 -4.78
C CYS A 98 -7.49 6.31 -5.62
N THR A 99 -7.43 7.35 -6.46
CA THR A 99 -6.25 7.70 -7.23
C THR A 99 -5.50 8.82 -6.50
N LEU A 100 -4.23 8.58 -6.18
CA LEU A 100 -3.40 9.52 -5.43
C LEU A 100 -2.21 9.95 -6.29
N TYR A 101 -2.16 11.23 -6.60
CA TYR A 101 -1.07 11.81 -7.38
C TYR A 101 0.09 12.18 -6.47
N TYR A 102 1.30 11.82 -6.89
CA TYR A 102 2.51 12.10 -6.13
C TYR A 102 2.85 13.59 -6.13
N ASN A 103 3.32 14.06 -4.99
CA ASN A 103 3.95 15.37 -4.86
C ASN A 103 5.29 15.39 -5.62
N SER A 104 5.79 16.57 -5.96
CA SER A 104 7.09 16.74 -6.61
C SER A 104 8.21 16.02 -5.81
N GLY A 105 9.05 15.29 -6.52
CA GLY A 105 10.15 14.50 -5.93
C GLY A 105 9.78 13.10 -5.45
N TYR A 106 8.49 12.72 -5.52
CA TYR A 106 8.01 11.39 -5.14
C TYR A 106 7.44 10.65 -6.35
N GLY A 107 7.14 9.38 -6.17
CA GLY A 107 6.55 8.54 -7.22
C GLY A 107 7.56 8.02 -8.23
N ASN A 108 8.83 7.92 -7.85
CA ASN A 108 9.87 7.41 -8.73
C ASN A 108 9.82 5.89 -8.82
N TYR A 109 10.09 5.37 -10.02
CA TYR A 109 10.26 3.93 -10.22
C TYR A 109 11.31 3.37 -9.26
N GLY A 110 11.00 2.25 -8.65
CA GLY A 110 11.90 1.55 -7.73
C GLY A 110 11.81 1.99 -6.27
N ASP A 111 11.16 3.11 -5.97
CA ASP A 111 10.95 3.57 -4.60
C ASP A 111 9.89 2.73 -3.87
N TYR A 112 9.91 2.80 -2.55
CA TYR A 112 9.04 2.02 -1.65
C TYR A 112 8.06 2.91 -0.91
N TYR A 113 6.78 2.50 -0.91
CA TYR A 113 5.68 3.26 -0.35
C TYR A 113 4.77 2.41 0.53
N VAL A 114 4.01 3.08 1.39
CA VAL A 114 2.90 2.52 2.15
C VAL A 114 1.66 3.39 1.96
N ALA A 115 0.48 2.79 1.91
CA ALA A 115 -0.75 3.54 2.02
C ALA A 115 -1.15 3.66 3.50
N ARG A 116 -1.48 4.87 3.91
CA ARG A 116 -2.00 5.19 5.24
C ARG A 116 -3.50 5.44 5.11
N ILE A 117 -4.29 4.68 5.85
CA ILE A 117 -5.74 4.80 5.89
C ILE A 117 -6.14 5.13 7.32
N ALA A 118 -6.95 6.16 7.49
CA ALA A 118 -7.35 6.63 8.81
C ALA A 118 -8.84 6.95 8.87
N THR A 119 -9.45 6.77 10.05
CA THR A 119 -10.76 7.35 10.33
C THR A 119 -10.63 8.87 10.45
N ASN A 120 -11.74 9.56 10.24
CA ASN A 120 -11.81 11.01 10.47
C ASN A 120 -11.60 11.31 11.96
N THR A 121 -10.93 12.41 12.28
CA THR A 121 -10.69 12.83 13.66
C THR A 121 -11.99 13.12 14.43
N GLY A 122 -13.05 13.52 13.72
CA GLY A 122 -14.39 13.74 14.29
C GLY A 122 -15.26 12.49 14.32
N SER A 123 -14.77 11.34 13.83
CA SER A 123 -15.58 10.12 13.78
C SER A 123 -15.86 9.56 15.17
N ASN A 124 -17.06 9.02 15.38
CA ASN A 124 -17.49 8.34 16.60
C ASN A 124 -17.58 6.82 16.45
N GLY A 125 -17.34 6.30 15.26
CA GLY A 125 -17.28 4.88 14.94
C GLY A 125 -15.98 4.51 14.22
N GLY A 126 -15.56 3.27 14.38
CA GLY A 126 -14.41 2.72 13.68
C GLY A 126 -14.75 2.38 12.22
N ALA A 127 -13.82 1.75 11.55
CA ALA A 127 -14.00 1.26 10.19
C ALA A 127 -13.26 -0.06 9.98
N SER A 128 -13.77 -0.88 9.07
CA SER A 128 -13.07 -2.06 8.57
C SER A 128 -13.00 -2.03 7.04
N PHE A 129 -11.91 -2.53 6.50
CA PHE A 129 -11.69 -2.48 5.06
C PHE A 129 -10.74 -3.57 4.59
N THR A 130 -10.84 -3.88 3.31
CA THR A 130 -9.80 -4.58 2.54
C THR A 130 -9.43 -3.70 1.37
N VAL A 131 -8.13 -3.47 1.20
CA VAL A 131 -7.60 -2.65 0.10
C VAL A 131 -6.56 -3.41 -0.69
N LYS A 132 -6.48 -3.05 -1.95
CA LYS A 132 -5.40 -3.40 -2.87
C LYS A 132 -4.61 -2.12 -3.15
N PHE A 133 -3.38 -2.06 -2.68
CA PHE A 133 -2.50 -0.90 -2.83
C PHE A 133 -1.45 -1.16 -3.90
N THR A 134 -1.39 -0.27 -4.90
CA THR A 134 -0.39 -0.24 -5.98
C THR A 134 0.23 1.15 -6.00
N PRO A 135 1.52 1.29 -5.62
CA PRO A 135 2.21 2.58 -5.61
C PRO A 135 2.54 3.13 -6.99
#